data_ec2814c245c7bcb20a2a9606e121b007
#
_entry.id   ec2814c245c7bcb20a2a9606e121b007
#
_cell.length_a   1.000
_cell.length_b   1.000
_cell.length_c   1.000
_cell.angle_alpha   90.00
_cell.angle_beta   90.00
_cell.angle_gamma   90.00
#
_symmetry.space_group_name_H-M   'P 1'
#
loop_
_entity.id
_entity.type
_entity.pdbx_description
1 polymer ?
#
loop_
_entity_poly.entity_id
_entity_poly.type
_entity_poly.pdbx_seq_one_letter_code
_entity_poly.pdbx_strand_id
1 'polypeptide(L)'
;MSQSKKYIFIGGSHRSGTTLLAKLLSSHPSISDLSETGAPMDEGQFLQDVYRDDNYYGGPGFITNLSECHLTEEDAVPVEELRKRILELWEPYWDASSNVYLEKSPMNILKSRFLQALFPNSYFIFIVRHPLIVSMAQQKWTRTSHKQIIDTWIHIHSQLKTDLAHLNNFRLITYEHFCSSPQRSLDSLFDWLGLERKAELVPMLSNSNVEYDKAYNKMYDVVYNPLIMHVRGGEPYPLWKRKLINFIERKLLDSLTNSNLMLVWKRRDIERSMEASSDSILQWGYDVSIPDKPVSSLAGAFSVDQQHVIE
;
A
#
# COMPACT_ATOMS: atom_id res chain seq x y z
N MET A 1 32.75 -15.51 -8.29
CA MET A 1 32.44 -14.31 -7.47
C MET A 1 31.04 -14.50 -6.97
N SER A 2 30.81 -14.54 -5.65
CA SER A 2 29.45 -14.60 -5.11
C SER A 2 28.71 -13.33 -5.55
N GLN A 3 27.62 -13.49 -6.28
CA GLN A 3 26.73 -12.34 -6.58
C GLN A 3 26.27 -11.75 -5.25
N SER A 4 26.38 -10.43 -5.10
CA SER A 4 25.90 -9.76 -3.89
C SER A 4 24.38 -9.92 -3.82
N LYS A 5 23.86 -10.29 -2.64
CA LYS A 5 22.42 -10.41 -2.39
C LYS A 5 21.72 -9.09 -2.75
N LYS A 6 20.57 -9.18 -3.43
CA LYS A 6 19.68 -8.04 -3.71
C LYS A 6 18.45 -8.14 -2.82
N TYR A 7 17.97 -7.01 -2.35
CA TYR A 7 16.77 -6.92 -1.51
C TYR A 7 15.74 -6.04 -2.18
N ILE A 8 14.56 -6.57 -2.46
CA ILE A 8 13.44 -5.85 -3.04
C ILE A 8 12.45 -5.53 -1.92
N PHE A 9 12.11 -4.25 -1.78
CA PHE A 9 11.10 -3.79 -0.84
C PHE A 9 9.91 -3.18 -1.59
N ILE A 10 8.73 -3.77 -1.40
CA ILE A 10 7.50 -3.25 -1.97
C ILE A 10 6.77 -2.43 -0.92
N GLY A 11 6.45 -1.18 -1.25
CA GLY A 11 5.70 -0.26 -0.43
C GLY A 11 4.51 0.38 -1.16
N GLY A 12 3.62 1.00 -0.41
CA GLY A 12 2.45 1.72 -0.91
C GLY A 12 1.42 1.89 0.18
N SER A 13 0.36 2.66 -0.05
CA SER A 13 -0.71 2.70 0.93
C SER A 13 -1.40 1.31 1.04
N HIS A 14 -1.96 1.00 2.20
CA HIS A 14 -2.77 -0.21 2.32
C HIS A 14 -3.85 -0.24 1.24
N ARG A 15 -4.07 -1.39 0.63
CA ARG A 15 -5.02 -1.63 -0.49
C ARG A 15 -4.62 -1.02 -1.83
N SER A 16 -3.37 -0.59 -1.99
CA SER A 16 -2.84 -0.15 -3.30
C SER A 16 -2.49 -1.29 -4.25
N GLY A 17 -2.47 -2.55 -3.80
CA GLY A 17 -2.11 -3.70 -4.64
C GLY A 17 -0.70 -4.25 -4.38
N THR A 18 -0.05 -3.86 -3.29
CA THR A 18 1.29 -4.36 -2.90
C THR A 18 1.40 -5.88 -2.89
N THR A 19 0.39 -6.58 -2.33
CA THR A 19 0.36 -8.05 -2.28
C THR A 19 0.24 -8.68 -3.67
N LEU A 20 -0.56 -8.09 -4.57
CA LEU A 20 -0.69 -8.58 -5.94
C LEU A 20 0.64 -8.45 -6.69
N LEU A 21 1.28 -7.28 -6.57
CA LEU A 21 2.58 -7.02 -7.19
C LEU A 21 3.66 -7.96 -6.65
N ALA A 22 3.74 -8.14 -5.32
CA ALA A 22 4.67 -9.07 -4.69
C ALA A 22 4.51 -10.49 -5.23
N LYS A 23 3.27 -11.01 -5.22
CA LYS A 23 2.96 -12.36 -5.70
C LYS A 23 3.34 -12.59 -7.16
N LEU A 24 3.18 -11.58 -8.02
CA LEU A 24 3.54 -11.70 -9.43
C LEU A 24 5.05 -11.58 -9.64
N LEU A 25 5.74 -10.73 -8.89
CA LEU A 25 7.20 -10.65 -8.91
C LEU A 25 7.84 -11.94 -8.39
N SER A 26 7.33 -12.50 -7.28
CA SER A 26 7.87 -13.72 -6.69
C SER A 26 7.56 -14.98 -7.50
N SER A 27 6.72 -14.90 -8.54
CA SER A 27 6.59 -15.99 -9.52
C SER A 27 7.85 -16.19 -10.38
N HIS A 28 8.78 -15.23 -10.36
CA HIS A 28 10.08 -15.37 -11.00
C HIS A 28 11.00 -16.30 -10.16
N PRO A 29 11.58 -17.37 -10.73
CA PRO A 29 12.30 -18.40 -9.97
C PRO A 29 13.57 -17.90 -9.26
N SER A 30 14.10 -16.75 -9.65
CA SER A 30 15.25 -16.13 -8.99
C SER A 30 14.87 -15.19 -7.85
N ILE A 31 13.59 -14.99 -7.59
CA ILE A 31 13.11 -14.11 -6.50
C ILE A 31 12.50 -15.00 -5.42
N SER A 32 13.04 -14.88 -4.21
CA SER A 32 12.47 -15.50 -3.02
C SER A 32 11.74 -14.44 -2.21
N ASP A 33 10.44 -14.60 -1.98
CA ASP A 33 9.66 -13.78 -1.07
C ASP A 33 9.51 -14.43 0.30
N LEU A 34 9.04 -13.66 1.26
CA LEU A 34 8.60 -14.18 2.55
C LEU A 34 7.30 -14.93 2.35
N SER A 35 7.30 -16.23 2.61
CA SER A 35 6.14 -17.10 2.42
C SER A 35 5.97 -18.09 3.58
N GLU A 36 4.71 -18.50 3.82
CA GLU A 36 4.35 -19.45 4.89
C GLU A 36 4.83 -19.03 6.30
N THR A 37 4.91 -17.72 6.51
CA THR A 37 5.48 -17.13 7.74
C THR A 37 4.54 -17.24 8.94
N GLY A 38 3.24 -17.46 8.70
CA GLY A 38 2.20 -17.35 9.71
C GLY A 38 1.85 -15.92 10.12
N ALA A 39 2.60 -14.93 9.66
CA ALA A 39 2.32 -13.52 9.87
C ALA A 39 1.19 -13.02 8.94
N PRO A 40 0.47 -11.96 9.30
CA PRO A 40 -0.55 -11.38 8.43
C PRO A 40 -0.01 -11.03 7.05
N MET A 41 -0.56 -11.63 5.99
CA MET A 41 -0.19 -11.38 4.59
C MET A 41 1.30 -11.62 4.27
N ASP A 42 1.99 -12.41 5.06
CA ASP A 42 3.45 -12.65 4.99
C ASP A 42 4.26 -11.36 4.94
N GLU A 43 3.85 -10.36 5.71
CA GLU A 43 4.53 -9.07 5.77
C GLU A 43 5.69 -9.11 6.77
N GLY A 44 6.88 -8.75 6.31
CA GLY A 44 8.09 -8.77 7.12
C GLY A 44 8.04 -7.85 8.33
N GLN A 45 7.23 -6.79 8.28
CA GLN A 45 7.02 -5.91 9.43
C GLN A 45 6.48 -6.64 10.68
N PHE A 46 5.79 -7.76 10.52
CA PHE A 46 5.24 -8.55 11.64
C PHE A 46 6.17 -9.66 12.11
N LEU A 47 7.28 -9.91 11.41
CA LEU A 47 8.25 -10.96 11.72
C LEU A 47 9.45 -10.46 12.53
N GLN A 48 9.64 -9.15 12.60
CA GLN A 48 10.80 -8.52 13.20
C GLN A 48 10.43 -7.71 14.45
N ASP A 49 11.41 -7.37 15.26
CA ASP A 49 11.29 -6.60 16.50
C ASP A 49 12.19 -5.34 16.54
N VAL A 50 12.77 -4.99 15.38
CA VAL A 50 13.69 -3.86 15.23
C VAL A 50 12.95 -2.53 15.14
N TYR A 51 11.77 -2.53 14.49
CA TYR A 51 10.88 -1.37 14.41
C TYR A 51 9.43 -1.77 14.65
N ARG A 52 8.59 -0.81 14.99
CA ARG A 52 7.17 -1.05 15.22
C ARG A 52 6.42 -1.30 13.91
N ASP A 53 5.53 -2.29 13.92
CA ASP A 53 4.62 -2.58 12.83
C ASP A 53 3.47 -1.54 12.74
N ASP A 54 2.69 -1.58 11.69
CA ASP A 54 1.58 -0.65 11.47
C ASP A 54 0.44 -0.77 12.48
N ASN A 55 0.24 -1.95 13.08
CA ASN A 55 -0.79 -2.12 14.12
C ASN A 55 -0.47 -1.34 15.40
N TYR A 56 0.82 -1.13 15.69
CA TYR A 56 1.24 -0.28 16.81
C TYR A 56 0.72 1.15 16.63
N TYR A 57 0.70 1.65 15.38
CA TYR A 57 0.24 2.97 15.03
C TYR A 57 -1.26 3.04 14.68
N GLY A 58 -2.03 1.96 14.89
CA GLY A 58 -3.46 1.90 14.65
C GLY A 58 -3.88 1.01 13.46
N GLY A 59 -2.97 0.65 12.59
CA GLY A 59 -3.18 -0.26 11.46
C GLY A 59 -3.87 0.37 10.26
N PRO A 60 -4.24 -0.44 9.27
CA PRO A 60 -4.80 0.04 8.02
C PRO A 60 -5.98 0.99 8.19
N GLY A 61 -5.89 2.18 7.58
CA GLY A 61 -6.93 3.20 7.61
C GLY A 61 -7.02 4.03 8.90
N PHE A 62 -6.17 3.76 9.89
CA PHE A 62 -6.19 4.50 11.16
C PHE A 62 -4.77 4.73 11.71
N ILE A 63 -3.83 5.09 10.88
CA ILE A 63 -2.49 5.43 11.35
C ILE A 63 -2.55 6.81 12.01
N THR A 64 -2.39 6.84 13.34
CA THR A 64 -2.58 8.04 14.15
C THR A 64 -1.33 8.91 14.25
N ASN A 65 -0.14 8.30 14.17
CA ASN A 65 1.12 9.01 14.33
C ASN A 65 2.07 8.72 13.16
N LEU A 66 1.81 9.39 12.03
CA LEU A 66 2.57 9.20 10.80
C LEU A 66 4.02 9.64 10.94
N SER A 67 4.31 10.67 11.75
CA SER A 67 5.67 11.14 12.00
C SER A 67 6.53 10.13 12.77
N GLU A 68 5.97 9.41 13.71
CA GLU A 68 6.68 8.33 14.41
C GLU A 68 6.79 7.04 13.57
N CYS A 69 5.91 6.88 12.60
CA CYS A 69 5.95 5.74 11.67
C CYS A 69 7.00 5.91 10.57
N HIS A 70 7.42 7.15 10.28
CA HIS A 70 8.45 7.47 9.32
C HIS A 70 9.84 7.25 9.92
N LEU A 71 10.61 6.36 9.30
CA LEU A 71 11.99 6.05 9.70
C LEU A 71 12.98 6.38 8.58
N THR A 72 14.12 6.91 8.99
CA THR A 72 15.19 7.36 8.10
C THR A 72 16.50 6.62 8.40
N GLU A 73 17.56 6.95 7.68
CA GLU A 73 18.92 6.47 7.99
C GLU A 73 19.40 6.87 9.39
N GLU A 74 18.86 7.94 9.97
CA GLU A 74 19.20 8.40 11.33
C GLU A 74 18.69 7.42 12.41
N ASP A 75 17.59 6.70 12.11
CA ASP A 75 17.02 5.69 13.00
C ASP A 75 17.72 4.33 12.86
N ALA A 76 18.52 4.14 11.82
CA ALA A 76 19.18 2.88 11.50
C ALA A 76 20.51 2.70 12.27
N VAL A 77 20.55 2.99 13.53
CA VAL A 77 21.79 2.94 14.34
C VAL A 77 21.58 2.04 15.56
N PRO A 78 22.47 1.06 15.79
CA PRO A 78 23.65 0.65 15.01
C PRO A 78 23.30 -0.25 13.81
N VAL A 79 23.69 0.16 12.60
CA VAL A 79 23.30 -0.45 11.32
C VAL A 79 23.52 -1.98 11.29
N GLU A 80 24.71 -2.44 11.62
CA GLU A 80 25.08 -3.86 11.50
C GLU A 80 24.28 -4.76 12.44
N GLU A 81 24.03 -4.30 13.66
CA GLU A 81 23.24 -5.05 14.65
C GLU A 81 21.77 -5.15 14.23
N LEU A 82 21.18 -4.02 13.80
CA LEU A 82 19.79 -3.97 13.33
C LEU A 82 19.59 -4.82 12.07
N ARG A 83 20.52 -4.70 11.11
CA ARG A 83 20.53 -5.54 9.90
C ARG A 83 20.61 -7.01 10.24
N LYS A 84 21.56 -7.39 11.08
CA LYS A 84 21.73 -8.77 11.52
C LYS A 84 20.46 -9.30 12.17
N ARG A 85 19.85 -8.50 13.06
CA ARG A 85 18.63 -8.90 13.75
C ARG A 85 17.46 -9.12 12.80
N ILE A 86 17.26 -8.25 11.81
CA ILE A 86 16.22 -8.42 10.79
C ILE A 86 16.48 -9.68 9.96
N LEU A 87 17.72 -9.91 9.53
CA LEU A 87 18.07 -11.10 8.75
C LEU A 87 17.86 -12.39 9.53
N GLU A 88 18.21 -12.45 10.82
CA GLU A 88 17.93 -13.60 11.69
C GLU A 88 16.44 -13.97 11.72
N LEU A 89 15.55 -12.96 11.60
CA LEU A 89 14.10 -13.13 11.67
C LEU A 89 13.46 -13.40 10.30
N TRP A 90 14.05 -12.94 9.20
CA TRP A 90 13.51 -13.11 7.85
C TRP A 90 14.12 -14.27 7.07
N GLU A 91 15.45 -14.54 7.23
CA GLU A 91 16.17 -15.60 6.47
C GLU A 91 15.55 -17.01 6.59
N PRO A 92 14.91 -17.40 7.72
CA PRO A 92 14.24 -18.69 7.81
C PRO A 92 13.09 -18.91 6.80
N TYR A 93 12.55 -17.82 6.26
CA TYR A 93 11.41 -17.83 5.33
C TYR A 93 11.81 -17.56 3.88
N TRP A 94 13.07 -17.28 3.62
CA TRP A 94 13.62 -17.12 2.27
C TRP A 94 14.34 -18.38 1.80
N ASP A 95 14.27 -18.66 0.49
CA ASP A 95 15.08 -19.71 -0.11
C ASP A 95 16.55 -19.28 -0.14
N ALA A 96 17.38 -19.96 0.64
CA ALA A 96 18.82 -19.69 0.75
C ALA A 96 19.59 -19.87 -0.59
N SER A 97 19.00 -20.56 -1.57
CA SER A 97 19.58 -20.71 -2.91
C SER A 97 19.38 -19.49 -3.79
N SER A 98 18.46 -18.58 -3.43
CA SER A 98 18.24 -17.32 -4.15
C SER A 98 19.28 -16.26 -3.79
N ASN A 99 19.51 -15.34 -4.74
CA ASN A 99 20.28 -14.12 -4.51
C ASN A 99 19.44 -12.85 -4.55
N VAL A 100 18.13 -12.98 -4.75
CA VAL A 100 17.19 -11.87 -4.80
C VAL A 100 16.06 -12.15 -3.81
N TYR A 101 15.99 -11.35 -2.78
CA TYR A 101 15.03 -11.49 -1.69
C TYR A 101 13.99 -10.38 -1.75
N LEU A 102 12.72 -10.73 -1.59
CA LEU A 102 11.62 -9.79 -1.63
C LEU A 102 10.92 -9.75 -0.28
N GLU A 103 10.72 -8.55 0.21
CA GLU A 103 9.86 -8.24 1.36
C GLU A 103 8.77 -7.25 0.93
N LYS A 104 7.53 -7.51 1.36
CA LYS A 104 6.38 -6.67 1.08
C LYS A 104 5.67 -6.30 2.36
N SER A 105 5.79 -5.04 2.73
CA SER A 105 4.93 -4.39 3.73
C SER A 105 4.45 -3.05 3.19
N PRO A 106 3.14 -2.74 3.22
CA PRO A 106 2.65 -1.47 2.71
C PRO A 106 3.42 -0.28 3.29
N MET A 107 3.71 -0.32 4.59
CA MET A 107 4.40 0.76 5.30
C MET A 107 5.89 0.91 5.00
N ASN A 108 6.47 0.10 4.12
CA ASN A 108 7.81 0.37 3.56
C ASN A 108 7.89 1.73 2.86
N ILE A 109 6.74 2.25 2.43
CA ILE A 109 6.64 3.62 1.90
C ILE A 109 7.15 4.70 2.87
N LEU A 110 7.09 4.46 4.17
CA LEU A 110 7.59 5.37 5.22
C LEU A 110 8.89 4.87 5.89
N LYS A 111 9.45 3.75 5.42
CA LYS A 111 10.65 3.14 6.01
C LYS A 111 11.76 2.91 4.97
N SER A 112 11.58 3.44 3.76
CA SER A 112 12.50 3.19 2.65
C SER A 112 13.93 3.66 2.93
N ARG A 113 14.12 4.84 3.51
CA ARG A 113 15.44 5.38 3.88
C ARG A 113 16.11 4.53 4.96
N PHE A 114 15.37 4.14 5.99
CA PHE A 114 15.84 3.24 7.04
C PHE A 114 16.26 1.87 6.46
N LEU A 115 15.40 1.27 5.64
CA LEU A 115 15.68 -0.02 5.01
C LEU A 115 16.88 0.06 4.05
N GLN A 116 17.04 1.17 3.30
CA GLN A 116 18.22 1.37 2.46
C GLN A 116 19.50 1.45 3.27
N ALA A 117 19.48 2.10 4.43
CA ALA A 117 20.65 2.17 5.29
C ALA A 117 21.06 0.79 5.83
N LEU A 118 20.09 -0.07 6.15
CA LEU A 118 20.35 -1.44 6.59
C LEU A 118 20.75 -2.35 5.42
N PHE A 119 20.18 -2.14 4.23
CA PHE A 119 20.38 -2.98 3.04
C PHE A 119 20.88 -2.13 1.85
N PRO A 120 22.19 -1.83 1.74
CA PRO A 120 22.70 -0.92 0.71
C PRO A 120 22.42 -1.35 -0.73
N ASN A 121 22.25 -2.66 -1.00
CA ASN A 121 21.87 -3.21 -2.31
C ASN A 121 20.35 -3.44 -2.39
N SER A 122 19.58 -2.47 -1.95
CA SER A 122 18.11 -2.51 -1.95
C SER A 122 17.51 -1.84 -3.19
N TYR A 123 16.33 -2.34 -3.57
CA TYR A 123 15.52 -1.90 -4.68
C TYR A 123 14.10 -1.68 -4.18
N PHE A 124 13.57 -0.46 -4.31
CA PHE A 124 12.24 -0.10 -3.82
C PHE A 124 11.24 -0.01 -4.97
N ILE A 125 10.08 -0.65 -4.79
CA ILE A 125 8.98 -0.57 -5.75
C ILE A 125 7.77 -0.01 -5.01
N PHE A 126 7.32 1.17 -5.40
CA PHE A 126 6.17 1.82 -4.79
C PHE A 126 4.97 1.75 -5.74
N ILE A 127 3.89 1.13 -5.26
CA ILE A 127 2.63 1.06 -5.99
C ILE A 127 1.65 2.10 -5.45
N VAL A 128 1.23 2.98 -6.34
CA VAL A 128 0.27 4.07 -6.07
C VAL A 128 -1.08 3.67 -6.65
N ARG A 129 -2.17 3.99 -5.98
CA ARG A 129 -3.53 3.72 -6.44
C ARG A 129 -4.43 4.89 -6.09
N HIS A 130 -5.47 5.09 -6.89
CA HIS A 130 -6.44 6.17 -6.72
C HIS A 130 -6.94 6.27 -5.26
N PRO A 131 -6.82 7.45 -4.60
CA PRO A 131 -7.11 7.59 -3.17
C PRO A 131 -8.56 7.30 -2.78
N LEU A 132 -9.53 7.62 -3.65
CA LEU A 132 -10.93 7.26 -3.44
C LEU A 132 -11.08 5.74 -3.35
N ILE A 133 -10.52 5.01 -4.30
CA ILE A 133 -10.59 3.56 -4.35
C ILE A 133 -9.91 2.94 -3.13
N VAL A 134 -8.75 3.47 -2.76
CA VAL A 134 -8.03 3.07 -1.54
C VAL A 134 -8.91 3.28 -0.31
N SER A 135 -9.58 4.44 -0.20
CA SER A 135 -10.45 4.75 0.94
C SER A 135 -11.64 3.79 1.03
N MET A 136 -12.31 3.51 -0.08
CA MET A 136 -13.41 2.55 -0.14
C MET A 136 -12.95 1.11 0.19
N ALA A 137 -11.76 0.73 -0.28
CA ALA A 137 -11.20 -0.59 -0.03
C ALA A 137 -10.75 -0.78 1.43
N GLN A 138 -10.23 0.26 2.07
CA GLN A 138 -9.85 0.24 3.48
C GLN A 138 -11.08 0.24 4.39
N GLN A 139 -12.13 0.97 4.05
CA GLN A 139 -13.37 0.99 4.85
C GLN A 139 -14.05 -0.38 5.01
N LYS A 140 -13.74 -1.36 4.18
CA LYS A 140 -14.16 -2.75 4.41
C LYS A 140 -13.57 -3.35 5.69
N TRP A 141 -12.49 -2.79 6.21
CA TRP A 141 -11.74 -3.32 7.36
C TRP A 141 -11.67 -2.36 8.54
N THR A 142 -11.98 -1.10 8.31
CA THR A 142 -11.88 -0.04 9.32
C THR A 142 -13.15 0.82 9.32
N ARG A 143 -13.38 1.50 10.43
CA ARG A 143 -14.46 2.49 10.58
C ARG A 143 -13.99 3.93 10.39
N THR A 144 -12.76 4.11 9.97
CA THR A 144 -12.18 5.42 9.71
C THR A 144 -12.95 6.12 8.60
N SER A 145 -13.17 7.41 8.71
CA SER A 145 -13.84 8.20 7.67
C SER A 145 -13.04 8.19 6.36
N HIS A 146 -13.72 8.36 5.23
CA HIS A 146 -13.05 8.51 3.94
C HIS A 146 -12.05 9.66 3.95
N LYS A 147 -12.43 10.80 4.57
CA LYS A 147 -11.54 11.95 4.71
C LYS A 147 -10.23 11.58 5.41
N GLN A 148 -10.30 10.91 6.53
CA GLN A 148 -9.10 10.54 7.31
C GLN A 148 -8.20 9.57 6.55
N ILE A 149 -8.78 8.62 5.79
CA ILE A 149 -8.01 7.69 4.95
C ILE A 149 -7.34 8.45 3.80
N ILE A 150 -8.05 9.38 3.16
CA ILE A 150 -7.52 10.21 2.07
C ILE A 150 -6.42 11.14 2.59
N ASP A 151 -6.62 11.80 3.72
CA ASP A 151 -5.61 12.65 4.35
C ASP A 151 -4.33 11.84 4.68
N THR A 152 -4.49 10.62 5.21
CA THR A 152 -3.38 9.69 5.45
C THR A 152 -2.68 9.33 4.14
N TRP A 153 -3.44 9.03 3.08
CA TRP A 153 -2.91 8.73 1.76
C TRP A 153 -2.05 9.90 1.23
N ILE A 154 -2.56 11.12 1.30
CA ILE A 154 -1.86 12.34 0.87
C ILE A 154 -0.56 12.50 1.67
N HIS A 155 -0.62 12.34 2.98
CA HIS A 155 0.54 12.52 3.86
C HIS A 155 1.66 11.51 3.54
N ILE A 156 1.34 10.21 3.44
CA ILE A 156 2.37 9.19 3.18
C ILE A 156 3.01 9.35 1.80
N HIS A 157 2.25 9.78 0.78
CA HIS A 157 2.80 10.03 -0.55
C HIS A 157 3.61 11.33 -0.60
N SER A 158 3.21 12.35 0.17
CA SER A 158 4.01 13.58 0.32
C SER A 158 5.35 13.27 1.00
N GLN A 159 5.34 12.41 2.02
CA GLN A 159 6.57 11.95 2.66
C GLN A 159 7.43 11.14 1.69
N LEU A 160 6.83 10.18 0.96
CA LEU A 160 7.54 9.43 -0.07
C LEU A 160 8.20 10.37 -1.08
N LYS A 161 7.49 11.39 -1.57
CA LYS A 161 8.03 12.37 -2.52
C LYS A 161 9.33 13.01 -2.02
N THR A 162 9.38 13.33 -0.74
CA THR A 162 10.58 13.87 -0.10
C THR A 162 11.68 12.80 -0.01
N ASP A 163 11.33 11.57 0.34
CA ASP A 163 12.28 10.49 0.55
C ASP A 163 12.92 9.99 -0.75
N LEU A 164 12.21 10.08 -1.90
CA LEU A 164 12.74 9.61 -3.19
C LEU A 164 14.09 10.24 -3.58
N ALA A 165 14.34 11.50 -3.15
CA ALA A 165 15.63 12.17 -3.38
C ALA A 165 16.81 11.51 -2.63
N HIS A 166 16.53 10.67 -1.64
CA HIS A 166 17.53 9.96 -0.83
C HIS A 166 17.68 8.48 -1.21
N LEU A 167 16.86 7.97 -2.15
CA LEU A 167 16.89 6.57 -2.55
C LEU A 167 17.77 6.34 -3.79
N ASN A 168 18.58 5.29 -3.74
CA ASN A 168 19.48 4.91 -4.83
C ASN A 168 18.75 4.20 -5.97
N ASN A 169 17.89 3.24 -5.62
CA ASN A 169 17.18 2.41 -6.60
C ASN A 169 15.71 2.36 -6.27
N PHE A 170 14.86 2.98 -7.07
CA PHE A 170 13.42 2.90 -6.91
C PHE A 170 12.66 2.91 -8.24
N ARG A 171 11.43 2.39 -8.20
CA ARG A 171 10.44 2.48 -9.28
C ARG A 171 9.06 2.83 -8.69
N LEU A 172 8.35 3.66 -9.43
CA LEU A 172 6.95 4.01 -9.16
C LEU A 172 6.06 3.37 -10.21
N ILE A 173 4.94 2.80 -9.81
CA ILE A 173 3.95 2.22 -10.70
C ILE A 173 2.55 2.53 -10.19
N THR A 174 1.59 2.82 -11.08
CA THR A 174 0.18 2.88 -10.68
C THR A 174 -0.45 1.50 -10.71
N TYR A 175 -1.36 1.23 -9.78
CA TYR A 175 -2.17 0.01 -9.79
C TYR A 175 -2.95 -0.13 -11.09
N GLU A 176 -3.47 0.99 -11.60
CA GLU A 176 -4.26 1.08 -12.82
C GLU A 176 -3.44 0.64 -14.04
N HIS A 177 -2.22 1.16 -14.18
CA HIS A 177 -1.31 0.75 -15.26
C HIS A 177 -0.90 -0.72 -15.10
N PHE A 178 -0.54 -1.11 -13.89
CA PHE A 178 -0.15 -2.50 -13.59
C PHE A 178 -1.24 -3.50 -13.99
N CYS A 179 -2.50 -3.18 -13.69
CA CYS A 179 -3.63 -4.05 -14.10
C CYS A 179 -3.90 -4.03 -15.61
N SER A 180 -3.66 -2.91 -16.30
CA SER A 180 -3.88 -2.80 -17.75
C SER A 180 -2.80 -3.47 -18.58
N SER A 181 -1.56 -3.50 -18.08
CA SER A 181 -0.39 -4.00 -18.80
C SER A 181 0.55 -4.79 -17.88
N PRO A 182 0.06 -5.87 -17.21
CA PRO A 182 0.80 -6.53 -16.15
C PRO A 182 2.10 -7.16 -16.62
N GLN A 183 2.10 -7.85 -17.77
CA GLN A 183 3.30 -8.47 -18.31
C GLN A 183 4.37 -7.43 -18.65
N ARG A 184 3.97 -6.34 -19.35
CA ARG A 184 4.90 -5.26 -19.69
C ARG A 184 5.51 -4.61 -18.44
N SER A 185 4.71 -4.43 -17.41
CA SER A 185 5.16 -3.87 -16.14
C SER A 185 6.18 -4.79 -15.45
N LEU A 186 5.91 -6.10 -15.43
CA LEU A 186 6.83 -7.10 -14.88
C LEU A 186 8.13 -7.17 -15.70
N ASP A 187 8.05 -7.18 -17.02
CA ASP A 187 9.23 -7.19 -17.90
C ASP A 187 10.12 -5.99 -17.63
N SER A 188 9.53 -4.80 -17.46
CA SER A 188 10.28 -3.58 -17.12
C SER A 188 10.94 -3.68 -15.75
N LEU A 189 10.27 -4.28 -14.77
CA LEU A 189 10.84 -4.51 -13.44
C LEU A 189 11.98 -5.56 -13.47
N PHE A 190 11.80 -6.65 -14.22
CA PHE A 190 12.87 -7.67 -14.36
C PHE A 190 14.09 -7.11 -15.06
N ASP A 191 13.94 -6.34 -16.14
CA ASP A 191 15.05 -5.66 -16.81
C ASP A 191 15.81 -4.74 -15.84
N TRP A 192 15.08 -3.94 -15.06
CA TRP A 192 15.68 -3.05 -14.07
C TRP A 192 16.40 -3.80 -12.95
N LEU A 193 15.87 -4.95 -12.55
CA LEU A 193 16.48 -5.83 -11.54
C LEU A 193 17.65 -6.64 -12.12
N GLY A 194 17.87 -6.61 -13.46
CA GLY A 194 18.88 -7.42 -14.15
C GLY A 194 18.53 -8.91 -14.14
N LEU A 195 17.24 -9.23 -14.21
CA LEU A 195 16.71 -10.59 -14.28
C LEU A 195 16.23 -10.90 -15.69
N GLU A 196 16.21 -12.17 -16.07
CA GLU A 196 15.68 -12.60 -17.36
C GLU A 196 14.15 -12.40 -17.39
N ARG A 197 13.64 -11.90 -18.53
CA ARG A 197 12.18 -11.82 -18.71
C ARG A 197 11.60 -13.22 -18.81
N LYS A 198 10.45 -13.42 -18.19
CA LYS A 198 9.69 -14.67 -18.27
C LYS A 198 8.49 -14.48 -19.20
N ALA A 199 8.36 -15.36 -20.18
CA ALA A 199 7.21 -15.39 -21.04
C ALA A 199 5.95 -15.83 -20.25
N GLU A 200 4.83 -15.13 -20.46
CA GLU A 200 3.48 -15.49 -19.97
C GLU A 200 3.35 -15.82 -18.47
N LEU A 201 3.86 -14.93 -17.61
CA LEU A 201 3.67 -15.09 -16.17
C LEU A 201 2.25 -14.74 -15.68
N VAL A 202 1.46 -14.04 -16.49
CA VAL A 202 0.29 -13.36 -15.95
C VAL A 202 -0.98 -13.71 -16.69
N PRO A 203 -1.94 -14.36 -16.00
CA PRO A 203 -3.31 -14.37 -16.47
C PRO A 203 -3.86 -12.94 -16.50
N MET A 204 -4.83 -12.68 -17.37
CA MET A 204 -5.50 -11.38 -17.49
C MET A 204 -5.96 -10.90 -16.09
N LEU A 205 -5.34 -9.83 -15.60
CA LEU A 205 -5.72 -9.25 -14.31
C LEU A 205 -7.01 -8.45 -14.44
N SER A 206 -7.94 -8.68 -13.54
CA SER A 206 -9.10 -7.80 -13.42
C SER A 206 -8.73 -6.56 -12.61
N ASN A 207 -8.96 -5.38 -13.19
CA ASN A 207 -8.84 -4.13 -12.44
C ASN A 207 -10.01 -4.01 -11.45
N SER A 208 -9.74 -4.26 -10.16
CA SER A 208 -10.77 -4.19 -9.12
C SER A 208 -11.28 -2.76 -8.84
N ASN A 209 -10.72 -1.72 -9.46
CA ASN A 209 -11.28 -0.37 -9.40
C ASN A 209 -12.70 -0.35 -9.95
N VAL A 210 -12.98 -1.14 -10.99
CA VAL A 210 -14.31 -1.25 -11.60
C VAL A 210 -15.40 -1.64 -10.61
N GLU A 211 -15.10 -2.53 -9.66
CA GLU A 211 -16.06 -2.92 -8.61
C GLU A 211 -16.34 -1.77 -7.64
N TYR A 212 -15.30 -1.02 -7.28
CA TYR A 212 -15.45 0.14 -6.39
C TYR A 212 -16.13 1.30 -7.09
N ASP A 213 -15.83 1.55 -8.37
CA ASP A 213 -16.53 2.54 -9.18
C ASP A 213 -18.01 2.22 -9.29
N LYS A 214 -18.37 0.99 -9.63
CA LYS A 214 -19.77 0.53 -9.63
C LYS A 214 -20.45 0.72 -8.27
N ALA A 215 -19.74 0.42 -7.18
CA ALA A 215 -20.28 0.60 -5.83
C ALA A 215 -20.47 2.07 -5.49
N TYR A 216 -19.55 2.94 -5.92
CA TYR A 216 -19.65 4.39 -5.75
C TYR A 216 -20.81 4.96 -6.56
N ASN A 217 -20.90 4.63 -7.86
CA ASN A 217 -21.98 5.07 -8.72
C ASN A 217 -23.35 4.61 -8.21
N LYS A 218 -23.46 3.37 -7.70
CA LYS A 218 -24.70 2.88 -7.09
C LYS A 218 -25.13 3.72 -5.88
N MET A 219 -24.21 4.36 -5.16
CA MET A 219 -24.58 5.27 -4.06
C MET A 219 -25.27 6.54 -4.56
N TYR A 220 -25.03 6.96 -5.81
CA TYR A 220 -25.70 8.10 -6.44
C TYR A 220 -27.14 7.82 -6.83
N ASP A 221 -27.51 6.57 -7.09
CA ASP A 221 -28.86 6.17 -7.50
C ASP A 221 -29.85 6.10 -6.32
N VAL A 222 -29.37 6.28 -5.10
CA VAL A 222 -30.21 6.18 -3.88
C VAL A 222 -30.80 7.52 -3.51
N VAL A 223 -32.13 7.61 -3.52
CA VAL A 223 -32.91 8.80 -3.11
C VAL A 223 -32.70 9.09 -1.62
N TYR A 224 -32.49 10.33 -1.30
CA TYR A 224 -31.97 10.87 -0.06
C TYR A 224 -32.95 11.03 1.09
N ASN A 225 -32.58 10.61 2.29
CA ASN A 225 -33.19 11.06 3.57
C ASN A 225 -32.10 11.12 4.69
N PRO A 226 -31.93 12.25 5.38
CA PRO A 226 -30.75 12.43 6.25
C PRO A 226 -30.98 11.97 7.68
N LEU A 227 -30.21 11.01 8.16
CA LEU A 227 -29.99 10.77 9.58
C LEU A 227 -28.48 10.69 9.86
N ILE A 228 -28.04 11.48 10.83
CA ILE A 228 -26.62 11.67 11.15
C ILE A 228 -26.21 10.68 12.22
N MET A 229 -25.18 9.88 11.96
CA MET A 229 -24.44 9.18 13.00
C MET A 229 -22.98 9.68 13.04
N HIS A 230 -22.58 10.12 14.20
CA HIS A 230 -21.19 10.51 14.49
C HIS A 230 -20.40 9.27 14.93
N VAL A 231 -19.32 8.95 14.23
CA VAL A 231 -18.35 7.93 14.66
C VAL A 231 -17.17 8.65 15.29
N ARG A 232 -16.97 8.45 16.58
CA ARG A 232 -15.81 8.97 17.32
C ARG A 232 -14.60 8.04 17.06
N GLY A 233 -13.46 8.62 16.72
CA GLY A 233 -12.17 7.97 16.84
C GLY A 233 -11.87 7.66 18.31
N GLY A 234 -11.58 6.44 18.64
CA GLY A 234 -11.23 5.98 19.98
C GLY A 234 -9.94 5.20 19.98
N GLU A 235 -9.33 5.07 21.14
CA GLU A 235 -8.07 4.35 21.37
C GLU A 235 -8.09 2.91 20.85
N PRO A 236 -6.93 2.35 20.47
CA PRO A 236 -6.84 0.99 19.92
C PRO A 236 -7.26 -0.05 20.96
N TYR A 237 -8.30 -0.82 20.62
CA TYR A 237 -8.76 -1.93 21.44
C TYR A 237 -7.84 -3.15 21.34
N PRO A 238 -7.70 -3.97 22.41
CA PRO A 238 -6.99 -5.24 22.35
C PRO A 238 -7.53 -6.16 21.22
N LEU A 239 -6.65 -6.90 20.57
CA LEU A 239 -6.93 -7.73 19.37
C LEU A 239 -8.16 -8.64 19.48
N TRP A 240 -8.42 -9.23 20.66
CA TRP A 240 -9.59 -10.09 20.90
C TRP A 240 -10.91 -9.29 20.93
N LYS A 241 -10.89 -8.08 21.51
CA LYS A 241 -12.03 -7.16 21.53
C LYS A 241 -12.35 -6.66 20.10
N ARG A 242 -11.30 -6.41 19.31
CA ARG A 242 -11.40 -6.03 17.90
C ARG A 242 -12.03 -7.13 17.05
N LYS A 243 -11.64 -8.41 17.27
CA LYS A 243 -12.24 -9.56 16.58
C LYS A 243 -13.72 -9.78 16.95
N LEU A 244 -14.06 -9.61 18.23
CA LEU A 244 -15.45 -9.77 18.71
C LEU A 244 -16.36 -8.64 18.21
N ILE A 245 -15.87 -7.40 18.28
CA ILE A 245 -16.58 -6.23 17.74
C ILE A 245 -16.77 -6.39 16.23
N ASN A 246 -15.74 -6.72 15.48
CA ASN A 246 -15.83 -6.95 14.04
C ASN A 246 -16.80 -8.10 13.67
N PHE A 247 -16.91 -9.14 14.47
CA PHE A 247 -17.84 -10.23 14.24
C PHE A 247 -19.30 -9.84 14.48
N ILE A 248 -19.58 -9.17 15.59
CA ILE A 248 -20.94 -8.66 15.93
C ILE A 248 -21.36 -7.61 14.92
N GLU A 249 -20.45 -6.75 14.54
CA GLU A 249 -20.69 -5.66 13.58
C GLU A 249 -20.88 -6.14 12.16
N ARG A 250 -20.12 -7.12 11.68
CA ARG A 250 -20.39 -7.73 10.37
C ARG A 250 -21.81 -8.30 10.30
N LYS A 251 -22.29 -9.00 11.31
CA LYS A 251 -23.64 -9.58 11.27
C LYS A 251 -24.77 -8.55 11.42
N LEU A 252 -24.59 -7.53 12.27
CA LEU A 252 -25.61 -6.50 12.48
C LEU A 252 -25.56 -5.37 11.43
N LEU A 253 -24.35 -4.97 11.02
CA LEU A 253 -24.16 -3.87 10.09
C LEU A 253 -24.28 -4.26 8.63
N ASP A 254 -23.99 -5.51 8.23
CA ASP A 254 -24.26 -5.96 6.85
C ASP A 254 -25.75 -5.85 6.49
N SER A 255 -26.64 -6.01 7.48
CA SER A 255 -28.06 -5.75 7.29
C SER A 255 -28.41 -4.25 7.27
N LEU A 256 -27.71 -3.42 8.06
CA LEU A 256 -27.91 -1.98 8.15
C LEU A 256 -27.12 -1.18 7.09
N THR A 257 -25.93 -1.66 6.72
CA THR A 257 -25.03 -0.96 5.76
C THR A 257 -25.51 -1.03 4.31
N ASN A 258 -26.42 -1.96 4.01
CA ASN A 258 -27.12 -2.00 2.73
C ASN A 258 -28.44 -1.20 2.76
N SER A 259 -28.79 -0.55 3.87
CA SER A 259 -29.92 0.35 3.90
C SER A 259 -29.62 1.62 3.09
N ASN A 260 -30.61 2.13 2.37
CA ASN A 260 -30.51 3.34 1.57
C ASN A 260 -29.94 4.53 2.36
N LEU A 261 -30.20 4.57 3.65
CA LEU A 261 -29.74 5.63 4.57
C LEU A 261 -28.23 5.64 4.76
N MET A 262 -27.63 4.47 4.95
CA MET A 262 -26.17 4.34 5.12
C MET A 262 -25.41 4.60 3.82
N LEU A 263 -25.99 4.23 2.69
CA LEU A 263 -25.40 4.54 1.37
C LEU A 263 -25.33 6.04 1.12
N VAL A 264 -26.38 6.78 1.47
CA VAL A 264 -26.40 8.25 1.36
C VAL A 264 -25.39 8.91 2.29
N TRP A 265 -25.26 8.41 3.53
CA TRP A 265 -24.28 8.96 4.46
C TRP A 265 -22.84 8.71 3.97
N LYS A 266 -22.53 7.48 3.52
CA LYS A 266 -21.22 7.14 2.93
C LYS A 266 -20.91 8.03 1.72
N ARG A 267 -21.86 8.21 0.85
CA ARG A 267 -21.72 9.09 -0.31
C ARG A 267 -21.35 10.52 0.10
N ARG A 268 -22.06 11.11 1.07
CA ARG A 268 -21.74 12.46 1.57
C ARG A 268 -20.36 12.55 2.22
N ASP A 269 -19.97 11.56 2.99
CA ASP A 269 -18.62 11.51 3.57
C ASP A 269 -17.58 11.48 2.46
N ILE A 270 -17.80 10.69 1.42
CA ILE A 270 -16.93 10.63 0.24
C ILE A 270 -16.92 11.99 -0.48
N GLU A 271 -18.06 12.54 -0.85
CA GLU A 271 -18.17 13.82 -1.58
C GLU A 271 -17.44 14.93 -0.83
N ARG A 272 -17.71 15.10 0.46
CA ARG A 272 -17.02 16.10 1.29
C ARG A 272 -15.52 15.87 1.38
N SER A 273 -15.11 14.62 1.46
CA SER A 273 -13.69 14.26 1.54
C SER A 273 -12.98 14.55 0.24
N MET A 274 -13.64 14.27 -0.89
CA MET A 274 -13.10 14.52 -2.23
C MET A 274 -13.05 16.02 -2.53
N GLU A 275 -14.09 16.78 -2.21
CA GLU A 275 -14.11 18.24 -2.34
C GLU A 275 -13.01 18.89 -1.49
N ALA A 276 -12.88 18.49 -0.23
CA ALA A 276 -11.86 19.03 0.68
C ALA A 276 -10.42 18.68 0.27
N SER A 277 -10.22 17.65 -0.53
CA SER A 277 -8.91 17.14 -0.91
C SER A 277 -8.65 17.20 -2.42
N SER A 278 -9.55 17.80 -3.21
CA SER A 278 -9.51 17.79 -4.67
C SER A 278 -8.19 18.29 -5.23
N ASP A 279 -7.72 19.46 -4.79
CA ASP A 279 -6.47 20.04 -5.25
C ASP A 279 -5.26 19.17 -4.94
N SER A 280 -5.25 18.56 -3.74
CA SER A 280 -4.20 17.64 -3.33
C SER A 280 -4.23 16.35 -4.16
N ILE A 281 -5.41 15.83 -4.47
CA ILE A 281 -5.56 14.61 -5.28
C ILE A 281 -5.11 14.86 -6.72
N LEU A 282 -5.46 16.03 -7.29
CA LEU A 282 -5.02 16.44 -8.63
C LEU A 282 -3.51 16.58 -8.72
N GLN A 283 -2.82 17.04 -7.66
CA GLN A 283 -1.35 17.10 -7.62
C GLN A 283 -0.71 15.72 -7.81
N TRP A 284 -1.40 14.64 -7.42
CA TRP A 284 -0.94 13.27 -7.58
C TRP A 284 -1.37 12.62 -8.89
N GLY A 285 -1.93 13.42 -9.81
CA GLY A 285 -2.31 12.95 -11.13
C GLY A 285 -3.61 12.17 -11.18
N TYR A 286 -4.44 12.24 -10.14
CA TYR A 286 -5.75 11.60 -10.13
C TYR A 286 -6.87 12.63 -10.22
N ASP A 287 -7.89 12.31 -11.04
CA ASP A 287 -9.14 13.06 -11.09
C ASP A 287 -10.14 12.42 -10.11
N VAL A 288 -10.71 13.24 -9.24
CA VAL A 288 -11.74 12.81 -8.28
C VAL A 288 -12.99 12.21 -8.95
N SER A 289 -13.23 12.54 -10.21
CA SER A 289 -14.41 12.10 -10.97
C SER A 289 -14.16 10.82 -11.78
N ILE A 290 -12.91 10.37 -11.97
CA ILE A 290 -12.54 9.25 -12.84
C ILE A 290 -11.59 8.29 -12.11
N PRO A 291 -12.13 7.34 -11.33
CA PRO A 291 -11.29 6.43 -10.53
C PRO A 291 -10.46 5.41 -11.34
N ASP A 292 -10.68 5.32 -12.64
CA ASP A 292 -10.08 4.26 -13.48
C ASP A 292 -8.74 4.63 -14.11
N LYS A 293 -8.36 5.90 -14.15
CA LYS A 293 -7.13 6.35 -14.81
C LYS A 293 -6.46 7.48 -14.06
N PRO A 294 -5.12 7.45 -13.92
CA PRO A 294 -4.38 8.65 -13.58
C PRO A 294 -4.51 9.66 -14.74
N VAL A 295 -4.69 10.94 -14.41
CA VAL A 295 -4.88 12.03 -15.39
C VAL A 295 -3.52 12.58 -15.84
N SER A 296 -2.49 12.38 -15.03
CA SER A 296 -1.13 12.83 -15.32
C SER A 296 -0.10 11.78 -14.90
N SER A 297 1.08 11.89 -15.49
CA SER A 297 2.21 11.01 -15.17
C SER A 297 2.63 11.10 -13.71
N LEU A 298 2.90 9.97 -13.08
CA LEU A 298 3.53 9.89 -11.75
C LEU A 298 4.87 10.64 -11.70
N ALA A 299 5.62 10.68 -12.81
CA ALA A 299 6.89 11.40 -12.87
C ALA A 299 6.70 12.88 -12.52
N GLY A 300 5.68 13.53 -13.06
CA GLY A 300 5.34 14.91 -12.70
C GLY A 300 4.87 15.06 -11.26
N ALA A 301 3.98 14.19 -10.82
CA ALA A 301 3.42 14.22 -9.47
C ALA A 301 4.50 14.06 -8.38
N PHE A 302 5.44 13.13 -8.59
CA PHE A 302 6.54 12.88 -7.65
C PHE A 302 7.79 13.72 -7.92
N SER A 303 7.81 14.50 -8.99
CA SER A 303 8.98 15.33 -9.39
C SER A 303 10.23 14.47 -9.61
N VAL A 304 10.09 13.36 -10.32
CA VAL A 304 11.16 12.43 -10.66
C VAL A 304 11.28 12.26 -12.18
N ASP A 305 12.41 11.74 -12.64
CA ASP A 305 12.60 11.42 -14.05
C ASP A 305 11.70 10.28 -14.52
N GLN A 306 11.26 10.33 -15.79
CA GLN A 306 10.39 9.32 -16.38
C GLN A 306 10.96 7.90 -16.28
N GLN A 307 12.28 7.73 -16.27
CA GLN A 307 12.93 6.43 -16.08
C GLN A 307 12.56 5.74 -14.77
N HIS A 308 12.13 6.48 -13.74
CA HIS A 308 11.71 5.92 -12.45
C HIS A 308 10.25 5.49 -12.43
N VAL A 309 9.50 5.73 -13.49
CA VAL A 309 8.08 5.42 -13.57
C VAL A 309 7.83 4.33 -14.60
N ILE A 310 6.97 3.39 -14.26
CA ILE A 310 6.50 2.32 -15.15
C ILE A 310 5.07 2.68 -15.58
N GLU A 311 4.96 3.07 -16.86
CA GLU A 311 3.71 3.46 -17.54
C GLU A 311 3.51 2.69 -18.84
#